data_3ec3eab4478be7604dea79bb3b2f55f9
#
_entry.id   3ec3eab4478be7604dea79bb3b2f55f9
#
_cell.length_a   1.000
_cell.length_b   1.000
_cell.length_c   1.000
_cell.angle_alpha   90.00
_cell.angle_beta   90.00
_cell.angle_gamma   90.00
#
_symmetry.space_group_name_H-M   'P 1'
#
loop_
_entity.id
_entity.type
_entity.pdbx_description
1 polymer ?
#
loop_
_entity_poly.entity_id
_entity_poly.type
_entity_poly.pdbx_seq_one_letter_code
_entity_poly.pdbx_strand_id
1 'polypeptide(L)'
;MKYITLVCAAGMSTSLLVNKMKEAAEKEGREAKITAMSEAVFATYEEPTDVLLLGPQVSYLLDKMKTENEPKGIKVEVINMMDYGMMDGKKVLDTAFGMLD
;
A
#
# COMPACT_ATOMS: atom_id res chain seq x y z
N MET A 1 -11.32 -3.24 -10.68
CA MET A 1 -10.08 -3.71 -10.01
C MET A 1 -9.25 -2.52 -9.56
N LYS A 2 -8.94 -2.46 -8.29
CA LYS A 2 -8.05 -1.42 -7.75
C LYS A 2 -6.67 -2.01 -7.49
N TYR A 3 -5.65 -1.24 -7.77
CA TYR A 3 -4.27 -1.69 -7.63
C TYR A 3 -3.63 -0.97 -6.45
N ILE A 4 -3.29 -1.74 -5.41
CA ILE A 4 -2.72 -1.21 -4.17
C ILE A 4 -1.31 -1.78 -4.02
N THR A 5 -0.31 -0.88 -3.95
CA THR A 5 1.09 -1.27 -3.80
C THR A 5 1.61 -0.77 -2.47
N LEU A 6 2.26 -1.65 -1.71
CA LEU A 6 2.92 -1.29 -0.46
C LEU A 6 4.43 -1.26 -0.67
N VAL A 7 5.07 -0.20 -0.21
CA VAL A 7 6.53 -0.08 -0.23
C VAL A 7 7.04 -0.09 1.20
N CYS A 8 8.02 -0.93 1.48
CA CYS A 8 8.61 -1.07 2.81
C CYS A 8 10.10 -1.37 2.73
N ALA A 9 10.79 -1.24 3.87
CA ALA A 9 12.24 -1.43 3.93
C ALA A 9 12.63 -2.91 3.85
N ALA A 10 11.87 -3.78 4.51
CA ALA A 10 12.13 -5.22 4.53
C ALA A 10 10.80 -5.94 4.37
N GLY A 11 10.72 -6.83 3.40
CA GLY A 11 9.44 -7.36 2.94
C GLY A 11 8.70 -8.35 3.85
N MET A 12 9.30 -8.81 4.94
CA MET A 12 8.72 -9.95 5.66
C MET A 12 7.42 -9.65 6.39
N SER A 13 7.40 -8.63 7.24
CA SER A 13 6.17 -8.29 7.98
C SER A 13 5.10 -7.72 7.05
N THR A 14 5.52 -7.08 5.94
CA THR A 14 4.59 -6.54 4.97
C THR A 14 3.86 -7.66 4.22
N SER A 15 4.51 -8.80 4.00
CA SER A 15 3.86 -9.95 3.35
C SER A 15 2.67 -10.44 4.16
N LEU A 16 2.79 -10.48 5.48
CA LEU A 16 1.67 -10.88 6.33
C LEU A 16 0.53 -9.87 6.25
N LEU A 17 0.87 -8.58 6.27
CA LEU A 17 -0.14 -7.52 6.15
C LEU A 17 -0.87 -7.63 4.81
N VAL A 18 -0.14 -7.85 3.71
CA VAL A 18 -0.74 -8.04 2.39
C VAL A 18 -1.73 -9.19 2.39
N ASN A 19 -1.37 -10.31 3.03
CA ASN A 19 -2.28 -11.45 3.12
C ASN A 19 -3.54 -11.11 3.90
N LYS A 20 -3.41 -10.35 4.98
CA LYS A 20 -4.56 -9.90 5.76
C LYS A 20 -5.46 -8.95 4.95
N MET A 21 -4.86 -8.09 4.15
CA MET A 21 -5.61 -7.20 3.27
C MET A 21 -6.35 -7.98 2.18
N LYS A 22 -5.71 -8.99 1.61
CA LYS A 22 -6.33 -9.84 0.60
C LYS A 22 -7.52 -10.59 1.18
N GLU A 23 -7.38 -11.12 2.38
CA GLU A 23 -8.48 -11.81 3.08
C GLU A 23 -9.66 -10.85 3.30
N ALA A 24 -9.38 -9.63 3.75
CA ALA A 24 -10.42 -8.64 3.99
C ALA A 24 -11.13 -8.25 2.69
N ALA A 25 -10.37 -8.05 1.61
CA ALA A 25 -10.95 -7.72 0.31
C ALA A 25 -11.86 -8.82 -0.18
N GLU A 26 -11.44 -10.07 -0.04
CA GLU A 26 -12.23 -11.22 -0.46
C GLU A 26 -13.53 -11.32 0.33
N LYS A 27 -13.45 -11.16 1.66
CA LYS A 27 -14.64 -11.19 2.52
C LYS A 27 -15.66 -10.11 2.18
N GLU A 28 -15.18 -8.94 1.77
CA GLU A 28 -16.03 -7.78 1.50
C GLU A 28 -16.45 -7.67 0.05
N GLY A 29 -16.00 -8.61 -0.79
CA GLY A 29 -16.30 -8.56 -2.22
C GLY A 29 -15.63 -7.40 -2.94
N ARG A 30 -14.54 -6.86 -2.40
CA ARG A 30 -13.78 -5.77 -3.03
C ARG A 30 -12.73 -6.36 -3.96
N GLU A 31 -12.73 -5.93 -5.21
CA GLU A 31 -11.73 -6.37 -6.17
C GLU A 31 -10.49 -5.49 -6.05
N ALA A 32 -9.40 -6.09 -5.57
CA ALA A 32 -8.13 -5.38 -5.41
C ALA A 32 -6.97 -6.31 -5.67
N LYS A 33 -5.95 -5.79 -6.37
CA LYS A 33 -4.67 -6.47 -6.51
C LYS A 33 -3.70 -5.78 -5.55
N ILE A 34 -3.24 -6.52 -4.56
CA ILE A 34 -2.41 -5.97 -3.48
C ILE A 34 -1.03 -6.62 -3.56
N THR A 35 0.01 -5.79 -3.69
CA THR A 35 1.39 -6.26 -3.79
C THR A 35 2.26 -5.44 -2.85
N ALA A 36 3.39 -6.03 -2.44
CA ALA A 36 4.37 -5.33 -1.60
C ALA A 36 5.75 -5.50 -2.21
N MET A 37 6.56 -4.45 -2.10
CA MET A 37 7.92 -4.45 -2.64
C MET A 37 8.76 -3.37 -1.96
N SER A 38 10.08 -3.42 -2.20
CA SER A 38 10.98 -2.37 -1.72
C SER A 38 10.90 -1.15 -2.63
N GLU A 39 11.45 -0.03 -2.16
CA GLU A 39 11.54 1.18 -2.98
C GLU A 39 12.30 0.92 -4.28
N ALA A 40 13.40 0.17 -4.20
CA ALA A 40 14.22 -0.11 -5.38
C ALA A 40 13.44 -0.89 -6.43
N VAL A 41 12.64 -1.87 -6.00
CA VAL A 41 11.80 -2.65 -6.91
C VAL A 41 10.69 -1.78 -7.48
N PHE A 42 10.07 -0.93 -6.65
CA PHE A 42 9.00 -0.06 -7.11
C PHE A 42 9.49 0.92 -8.18
N ALA A 43 10.74 1.36 -8.10
CA ALA A 43 11.31 2.29 -9.08
C ALA A 43 11.27 1.73 -10.51
N THR A 44 11.28 0.41 -10.65
CA THR A 44 11.21 -0.26 -11.97
C THR A 44 9.88 -0.98 -12.20
N TYR A 45 8.93 -0.79 -11.30
CA TYR A 45 7.64 -1.48 -11.38
C TYR A 45 6.76 -0.82 -12.45
N GLU A 46 6.35 -1.60 -13.44
CA GLU A 46 5.61 -1.09 -14.59
C GLU A 46 4.12 -1.43 -14.55
N GLU A 47 3.69 -2.25 -13.60
CA GLU A 47 2.27 -2.59 -13.47
C GLU A 47 1.47 -1.42 -12.88
N PRO A 48 0.15 -1.35 -13.15
CA PRO A 48 -0.66 -0.25 -12.64
C PRO A 48 -0.67 -0.16 -11.12
N THR A 49 -0.71 1.06 -10.61
CA THR A 49 -0.88 1.34 -9.18
C THR A 49 -1.85 2.50 -9.03
N ASP A 50 -2.91 2.31 -8.25
CA ASP A 50 -3.86 3.38 -7.93
C ASP A 50 -3.51 4.04 -6.59
N VAL A 51 -3.09 3.23 -5.61
CA VAL A 51 -2.72 3.69 -4.28
C VAL A 51 -1.36 3.13 -3.92
N LEU A 52 -0.47 3.99 -3.45
CA LEU A 52 0.84 3.61 -2.95
C LEU A 52 0.87 3.86 -1.44
N LEU A 53 1.05 2.79 -0.67
CA LEU A 53 1.12 2.89 0.78
C LEU A 53 2.55 2.61 1.23
N LEU A 54 3.06 3.49 2.09
CA LEU A 54 4.40 3.36 2.64
C LEU A 54 4.34 2.74 4.03
N GLY A 55 5.19 1.75 4.30
CA GLY A 55 5.34 1.23 5.64
C GLY A 55 5.86 2.31 6.57
N PRO A 56 5.51 2.28 7.86
CA PRO A 56 5.99 3.30 8.81
C PRO A 56 7.51 3.43 8.86
N GLN A 57 8.24 2.35 8.58
CA GLN A 57 9.70 2.35 8.59
C GLN A 57 10.30 3.23 7.49
N VAL A 58 9.52 3.51 6.44
CA VAL A 58 9.98 4.32 5.31
C VAL A 58 9.13 5.58 5.15
N SER A 59 8.56 6.07 6.25
CA SER A 59 7.74 7.29 6.23
C SER A 59 8.52 8.49 5.70
N TYR A 60 9.85 8.50 5.83
CA TYR A 60 10.69 9.56 5.29
C TYR A 60 10.64 9.66 3.77
N LEU A 61 10.10 8.66 3.09
CA LEU A 61 9.95 8.67 1.64
C LEU A 61 8.67 9.37 1.18
N LEU A 62 7.80 9.79 2.10
CA LEU A 62 6.48 10.30 1.72
C LEU A 62 6.55 11.45 0.72
N ASP A 63 7.35 12.48 1.01
CA ASP A 63 7.42 13.65 0.13
C ASP A 63 7.98 13.28 -1.23
N LYS A 64 9.03 12.46 -1.26
CA LYS A 64 9.62 12.00 -2.52
C LYS A 64 8.61 11.21 -3.35
N MET A 65 7.91 10.28 -2.72
CA MET A 65 6.95 9.43 -3.41
C MET A 65 5.75 10.21 -3.91
N LYS A 66 5.28 11.19 -3.14
CA LYS A 66 4.21 12.08 -3.59
C LYS A 66 4.65 12.88 -4.81
N THR A 67 5.84 13.47 -4.75
CA THR A 67 6.37 14.27 -5.86
C THR A 67 6.49 13.46 -7.15
N GLU A 68 6.94 12.20 -7.03
CA GLU A 68 7.16 11.35 -8.20
C GLU A 68 5.89 10.68 -8.72
N ASN A 69 4.91 10.42 -7.87
CA ASN A 69 3.77 9.57 -8.23
C ASN A 69 2.43 10.29 -8.34
N GLU A 70 2.20 11.35 -7.58
CA GLU A 70 0.93 12.07 -7.67
C GLU A 70 0.66 12.64 -9.07
N PRO A 71 1.68 13.16 -9.79
CA PRO A 71 1.45 13.58 -11.17
C PRO A 71 0.97 12.47 -12.10
N LYS A 72 1.23 11.22 -11.73
CA LYS A 72 0.78 10.05 -12.51
C LYS A 72 -0.62 9.59 -12.11
N GLY A 73 -1.26 10.28 -11.17
CA GLY A 73 -2.58 9.90 -10.68
C GLY A 73 -2.55 8.88 -9.56
N ILE A 74 -1.39 8.58 -8.98
CA ILE A 74 -1.24 7.63 -7.89
C ILE A 74 -1.39 8.36 -6.56
N LYS A 75 -2.28 7.89 -5.70
CA LYS A 75 -2.45 8.43 -4.35
C LYS A 75 -1.39 7.82 -3.43
N VAL A 76 -0.73 8.64 -2.62
CA VAL A 76 0.37 8.19 -1.77
C VAL A 76 0.10 8.55 -0.32
N GLU A 77 0.30 7.60 0.59
CA GLU A 77 0.14 7.84 2.02
C GLU A 77 1.00 6.86 2.82
N VAL A 78 1.26 7.20 4.09
CA VAL A 78 1.94 6.29 5.02
C VAL A 78 0.89 5.48 5.76
N ILE A 79 1.13 4.18 5.92
CA ILE A 79 0.25 3.31 6.68
C ILE A 79 0.28 3.74 8.15
N ASN A 80 -0.90 3.83 8.78
CA ASN A 80 -1.01 4.14 10.19
C ASN A 80 -0.17 3.15 11.01
N MET A 81 0.64 3.67 11.93
CA MET A 81 1.58 2.85 12.70
C MET A 81 0.88 1.77 13.53
N MET A 82 -0.28 2.08 14.11
CA MET A 82 -1.04 1.11 14.89
C MET A 82 -1.63 0.02 14.00
N ASP A 83 -2.21 0.42 12.88
CA ASP A 83 -2.79 -0.55 11.95
C ASP A 83 -1.73 -1.49 11.40
N TYR A 84 -0.54 -0.97 11.13
CA TYR A 84 0.58 -1.77 10.67
C TYR A 84 1.07 -2.72 11.77
N GLY A 85 1.25 -2.20 12.98
CA GLY A 85 1.74 -2.99 14.11
C GLY A 85 0.79 -4.11 14.49
N MET A 86 -0.50 -3.90 14.35
CA MET A 86 -1.52 -4.91 14.65
C MET A 86 -1.84 -5.80 13.46
N MET A 87 -1.19 -5.57 12.32
CA MET A 87 -1.49 -6.29 11.08
C MET A 87 -2.97 -6.23 10.72
N ASP A 88 -3.57 -5.04 10.91
CA ASP A 88 -5.00 -4.84 10.67
C ASP A 88 -5.25 -4.60 9.17
N GLY A 89 -5.31 -5.69 8.43
CA GLY A 89 -5.48 -5.63 6.98
C GLY A 89 -6.76 -4.93 6.56
N LYS A 90 -7.85 -5.11 7.31
CA LYS A 90 -9.11 -4.47 6.99
C LYS A 90 -9.01 -2.94 7.07
N LYS A 91 -8.42 -2.42 8.14
CA LYS A 91 -8.29 -0.97 8.28
C LYS A 91 -7.35 -0.37 7.23
N VAL A 92 -6.26 -1.06 6.92
CA VAL A 92 -5.34 -0.59 5.89
C VAL A 92 -6.05 -0.61 4.53
N LEU A 93 -6.81 -1.65 4.25
CA LEU A 93 -7.60 -1.74 3.03
C LEU A 93 -8.64 -0.62 2.95
N ASP A 94 -9.35 -0.36 4.04
CA ASP A 94 -10.36 0.72 4.10
C ASP A 94 -9.71 2.07 3.83
N THR A 95 -8.52 2.31 4.39
CA THR A 95 -7.76 3.53 4.14
C THR A 95 -7.43 3.68 2.66
N ALA A 96 -6.95 2.61 2.03
CA ALA A 96 -6.61 2.64 0.61
C ALA A 96 -7.83 2.95 -0.26
N PHE A 97 -8.95 2.29 0.00
CA PHE A 97 -10.17 2.55 -0.77
C PHE A 97 -10.72 3.95 -0.51
N GLY A 98 -10.60 4.44 0.73
CA GLY A 98 -11.00 5.80 1.07
C GLY A 98 -10.22 6.87 0.32
N MET A 99 -8.96 6.59 -0.01
CA MET A 99 -8.13 7.52 -0.78
C MET A 99 -8.58 7.63 -2.24
N LEU A 100 -9.33 6.65 -2.73
CA LEU A 100 -9.79 6.59 -4.12
C LEU A 100 -11.19 7.19 -4.29
N ASP A 101 -11.88 7.44 -3.21
CA ASP A 101 -13.26 7.98 -3.23
C ASP A 101 -13.30 9.49 -3.38
#